data_a946d391e2f5d5a699c0449cebdd98ff
#
_entry.id   a946d391e2f5d5a699c0449cebdd98ff
#
_cell.length_a   1.000
_cell.length_b   1.000
_cell.length_c   1.000
_cell.angle_alpha   90.00
_cell.angle_beta   90.00
_cell.angle_gamma   90.00
#
_symmetry.space_group_name_H-M   'P 1'
#
loop_
_entity.id
_entity.type
_entity.pdbx_description
1 polymer ?
#
loop_
_entity_poly.entity_id
_entity_poly.type
_entity_poly.pdbx_seq_one_letter_code
_entity_poly.pdbx_strand_id
1 'polypeptide(L)'
;MFKRREKERTAEDAMSSIAPWEMLDEGQIAIQTARLQNRLLGRTLIPIARRLDTDAVACFDKGPDGTSKAVLVVTDLDGPSLPVETHYPGFSAWFDAALADSQKG
;
A
#
# COMPACT_ATOMS: atom_id res chain seq x y z
N MET A 1 12.52 2.68 -31.61
CA MET A 1 13.03 3.24 -30.36
C MET A 1 11.92 3.86 -29.52
N PHE A 2 11.12 4.73 -30.10
CA PHE A 2 10.01 5.34 -29.36
C PHE A 2 8.97 4.34 -28.90
N LYS A 3 8.68 3.34 -29.72
CA LYS A 3 7.71 2.33 -29.35
C LYS A 3 8.14 1.53 -28.12
N ARG A 4 9.44 1.25 -28.03
CA ARG A 4 9.96 0.53 -26.86
C ARG A 4 9.79 1.37 -25.61
N ARG A 5 10.09 2.66 -25.69
CA ARG A 5 9.88 3.56 -24.57
C ARG A 5 8.41 3.65 -24.17
N GLU A 6 7.54 3.67 -25.14
CA GLU A 6 6.12 3.71 -24.86
C GLU A 6 5.66 2.49 -24.07
N LYS A 7 6.19 1.31 -24.42
CA LYS A 7 5.86 0.10 -23.69
C LYS A 7 6.35 0.17 -22.25
N GLU A 8 7.56 0.68 -22.05
CA GLU A 8 8.10 0.86 -20.70
C GLU A 8 7.29 1.88 -19.94
N ARG A 9 6.93 2.96 -20.60
CA ARG A 9 6.11 4.01 -20.00
C ARG A 9 4.74 3.51 -19.59
N THR A 10 4.20 2.55 -20.31
CA THR A 10 2.88 2.01 -19.97
C THR A 10 2.87 1.42 -18.57
N ALA A 11 3.92 0.69 -18.19
CA ALA A 11 4.02 0.16 -16.84
C ALA A 11 4.18 1.29 -15.81
N GLU A 12 5.01 2.28 -16.13
CA GLU A 12 5.20 3.43 -15.26
C GLU A 12 3.92 4.25 -15.15
N ASP A 13 3.21 4.43 -16.25
CA ASP A 13 1.96 5.17 -16.26
C ASP A 13 0.90 4.47 -15.41
N ALA A 14 0.86 3.14 -15.45
CA ALA A 14 -0.07 2.39 -14.62
C ALA A 14 0.23 2.60 -13.14
N MET A 15 1.51 2.64 -12.77
CA MET A 15 1.91 2.92 -11.39
C MET A 15 1.61 4.36 -11.03
N SER A 16 1.89 5.30 -11.94
CA SER A 16 1.62 6.72 -11.70
C SER A 16 0.15 7.01 -11.56
N SER A 17 -0.72 6.22 -12.21
CA SER A 17 -2.16 6.47 -12.19
C SER A 17 -2.78 6.23 -10.82
N ILE A 18 -2.07 5.62 -9.88
CA ILE A 18 -2.56 5.43 -8.51
C ILE A 18 -2.04 6.48 -7.54
N ALA A 19 -1.35 7.53 -8.03
CA ALA A 19 -0.94 8.64 -7.16
C ALA A 19 -2.15 9.20 -6.43
N PRO A 20 -2.07 9.56 -5.16
CA PRO A 20 -0.85 9.73 -4.35
C PRO A 20 -0.24 8.45 -3.78
N TRP A 21 -0.71 7.29 -4.15
CA TRP A 21 -0.15 6.03 -3.71
C TRP A 21 1.11 5.69 -4.50
N GLU A 22 2.08 5.08 -3.84
CA GLU A 22 3.33 4.62 -4.44
C GLU A 22 3.56 3.17 -4.06
N MET A 23 3.78 2.31 -5.05
CA MET A 23 4.16 0.93 -4.79
C MET A 23 5.57 0.90 -4.20
N LEU A 24 5.79 0.03 -3.22
CA LEU A 24 7.04 0.01 -2.47
C LEU A 24 8.11 -0.82 -3.17
N ASP A 25 9.35 -0.32 -3.14
CA ASP A 25 10.53 -1.10 -3.51
C ASP A 25 11.04 -1.86 -2.27
N GLU A 26 12.07 -2.67 -2.43
CA GLU A 26 12.59 -3.51 -1.34
C GLU A 26 13.00 -2.70 -0.12
N GLY A 27 13.68 -1.57 -0.33
CA GLY A 27 14.12 -0.72 0.77
C GLY A 27 12.95 -0.16 1.54
N GLN A 28 11.92 0.30 0.85
CA GLN A 28 10.73 0.83 1.48
C GLN A 28 9.93 -0.25 2.19
N ILE A 29 9.87 -1.45 1.62
CA ILE A 29 9.19 -2.57 2.26
C ILE A 29 9.81 -2.84 3.64
N ALA A 30 11.14 -2.85 3.73
CA ALA A 30 11.82 -3.08 5.00
C ALA A 30 11.50 -1.98 6.02
N ILE A 31 11.52 -0.72 5.59
CA ILE A 31 11.21 0.41 6.45
C ILE A 31 9.77 0.34 6.96
N GLN A 32 8.83 0.11 6.07
CA GLN A 32 7.42 0.07 6.44
C GLN A 32 7.10 -1.15 7.29
N THR A 33 7.76 -2.28 7.04
CA THR A 33 7.59 -3.47 7.87
C THR A 33 7.98 -3.18 9.32
N ALA A 34 9.11 -2.51 9.51
CA ALA A 34 9.57 -2.15 10.85
C ALA A 34 8.57 -1.22 11.55
N ARG A 35 8.03 -0.23 10.83
CA ARG A 35 7.04 0.68 11.39
C ARG A 35 5.76 -0.06 11.82
N LEU A 36 5.29 -0.96 10.96
CA LEU A 36 4.08 -1.73 11.27
C LEU A 36 4.30 -2.64 12.47
N GLN A 37 5.43 -3.33 12.52
CA GLN A 37 5.74 -4.22 13.63
C GLN A 37 5.86 -3.47 14.95
N ASN A 38 6.36 -2.25 14.91
CA ASN A 38 6.51 -1.44 16.11
C ASN A 38 5.16 -1.05 16.73
N ARG A 39 4.14 -0.84 15.92
CA ARG A 39 2.82 -0.39 16.38
C ARG A 39 1.78 -1.49 16.42
N LEU A 40 1.93 -2.52 15.59
CA LEU A 40 0.94 -3.60 15.45
C LEU A 40 1.61 -4.94 15.70
N LEU A 41 2.08 -5.12 16.92
CA LEU A 41 2.81 -6.32 17.33
C LEU A 41 1.95 -7.58 17.15
N GLY A 42 2.61 -8.65 16.74
CA GLY A 42 1.98 -9.97 16.64
C GLY A 42 1.16 -10.19 15.38
N ARG A 43 1.12 -9.21 14.49
CA ARG A 43 0.37 -9.34 13.24
C ARG A 43 1.33 -9.54 12.07
N THR A 44 0.93 -10.37 11.12
CA THR A 44 1.72 -10.62 9.91
C THR A 44 1.22 -9.70 8.81
N LEU A 45 1.89 -8.57 8.68
CA LEU A 45 1.52 -7.53 7.72
C LEU A 45 2.66 -7.34 6.73
N ILE A 46 2.35 -7.40 5.44
CA ILE A 46 3.34 -7.25 4.36
C ILE A 46 3.01 -5.96 3.61
N PRO A 47 3.79 -4.89 3.79
CA PRO A 47 3.49 -3.62 3.14
C PRO A 47 3.65 -3.72 1.62
N ILE A 48 2.74 -3.07 0.89
CA ILE A 48 2.74 -3.10 -0.56
C ILE A 48 2.77 -1.69 -1.18
N ALA A 49 2.21 -0.70 -0.48
CA ALA A 49 2.15 0.67 -1.01
C ALA A 49 2.07 1.67 0.14
N ARG A 50 2.45 2.91 -0.15
CA ARG A 50 2.30 4.01 0.81
C ARG A 50 1.69 5.21 0.10
N ARG A 51 1.01 6.08 0.85
CA ARG A 51 0.58 7.37 0.31
C ARG A 51 1.68 8.40 0.53
N LEU A 52 1.86 9.25 -0.47
CA LEU A 52 2.86 10.30 -0.40
C LEU A 52 2.33 11.57 0.28
N ASP A 53 1.01 11.72 0.36
CA ASP A 53 0.37 12.89 0.97
C ASP A 53 -0.05 12.67 2.42
N THR A 54 0.03 11.45 2.90
CA THR A 54 -0.28 11.09 4.30
C THR A 54 0.71 10.04 4.76
N ASP A 55 0.53 9.52 5.99
CA ASP A 55 1.36 8.42 6.49
C ASP A 55 0.75 7.05 6.24
N ALA A 56 -0.30 6.97 5.42
CA ALA A 56 -1.02 5.72 5.20
C ALA A 56 -0.15 4.68 4.49
N VAL A 57 -0.27 3.44 4.95
CA VAL A 57 0.43 2.29 4.37
C VAL A 57 -0.61 1.21 4.08
N ALA A 58 -0.59 0.69 2.86
CA ALA A 58 -1.40 -0.47 2.49
C ALA A 58 -0.54 -1.73 2.63
N CYS A 59 -1.10 -2.77 3.20
CA CYS A 59 -0.36 -4.02 3.40
C CYS A 59 -1.29 -5.21 3.26
N PHE A 60 -0.72 -6.36 2.92
CA PHE A 60 -1.45 -7.62 3.05
C PHE A 60 -1.52 -7.98 4.52
N ASP A 61 -2.72 -8.31 4.98
CA ASP A 61 -2.92 -8.85 6.33
C ASP A 61 -3.12 -10.36 6.17
N LYS A 62 -2.08 -11.11 6.50
CA LYS A 62 -2.09 -12.57 6.28
C LYS A 62 -2.95 -13.32 7.27
N GLY A 63 -3.39 -12.66 8.33
CA GLY A 63 -4.19 -13.30 9.35
C GLY A 63 -3.37 -14.24 10.24
N PRO A 64 -4.02 -14.86 11.23
CA PRO A 64 -3.29 -15.70 12.19
C PRO A 64 -2.69 -16.97 11.60
N ASP A 65 -3.28 -17.50 10.53
CA ASP A 65 -2.79 -18.73 9.89
C ASP A 65 -1.96 -18.45 8.63
N GLY A 66 -1.77 -17.18 8.27
CA GLY A 66 -0.96 -16.80 7.12
C GLY A 66 -1.60 -17.00 5.76
N THR A 67 -2.90 -17.31 5.70
CA THR A 67 -3.57 -17.64 4.45
C THR A 67 -4.49 -16.53 3.93
N SER A 68 -4.77 -15.50 4.72
CA SER A 68 -5.65 -14.43 4.32
C SER A 68 -5.06 -13.60 3.18
N LYS A 69 -5.91 -13.16 2.26
CA LYS A 69 -5.53 -12.28 1.16
C LYS A 69 -6.06 -10.87 1.34
N ALA A 70 -6.57 -10.55 2.52
CA ALA A 70 -7.11 -9.23 2.81
C ALA A 70 -6.04 -8.16 2.71
N VAL A 71 -6.45 -6.96 2.36
CA VAL A 71 -5.57 -5.78 2.35
C VAL A 71 -6.05 -4.83 3.44
N LEU A 72 -5.10 -4.33 4.19
CA LEU A 72 -5.32 -3.42 5.30
C LEU A 72 -4.62 -2.10 4.99
N VAL A 73 -5.35 -1.00 5.13
CA VAL A 73 -4.75 0.34 5.07
C VAL A 73 -4.68 0.89 6.48
N VAL A 74 -3.47 1.24 6.92
CA VAL A 74 -3.23 1.77 8.25
C VAL A 74 -2.85 3.24 8.14
N THR A 75 -3.54 4.09 8.88
CA THR A 75 -3.21 5.52 8.97
C THR A 75 -2.90 5.88 10.41
N ASP A 76 -2.30 7.05 10.60
CA ASP A 76 -1.86 7.54 11.92
C ASP A 76 -0.88 6.60 12.60
N LEU A 77 -0.06 5.93 11.78
CA LEU A 77 0.90 4.94 12.26
C LEU A 77 1.92 5.54 13.21
N ASP A 78 2.35 6.78 12.92
CA ASP A 78 3.36 7.48 13.73
C ASP A 78 2.75 8.45 14.74
N GLY A 79 1.43 8.54 14.78
CA GLY A 79 0.76 9.49 15.67
C GLY A 79 0.65 9.00 17.11
N PRO A 80 0.22 9.88 18.04
CA PRO A 80 0.07 9.52 19.43
C PRO A 80 -1.15 8.63 19.70
N SER A 81 -2.14 8.66 18.81
CA SER A 81 -3.35 7.86 18.95
C SER A 81 -3.14 6.47 18.36
N LEU A 82 -4.09 5.58 18.61
CA LEU A 82 -4.06 4.26 17.98
C LEU A 82 -4.19 4.39 16.48
N PRO A 83 -3.46 3.59 15.70
CA PRO A 83 -3.59 3.61 14.26
C PRO A 83 -5.00 3.29 13.80
N VAL A 84 -5.43 3.93 12.72
CA VAL A 84 -6.74 3.69 12.10
C VAL A 84 -6.57 2.66 11.00
N GLU A 85 -7.45 1.65 10.99
CA GLU A 85 -7.37 0.54 10.05
C GLU A 85 -8.60 0.53 9.14
N THR A 86 -8.37 0.37 7.84
CA THR A 86 -9.43 0.19 6.85
C THR A 86 -9.17 -1.13 6.13
N HIS A 87 -10.17 -2.00 6.09
CA HIS A 87 -10.03 -3.36 5.56
C HIS A 87 -10.65 -3.49 4.19
N TYR A 88 -9.97 -4.24 3.33
CA TYR A 88 -10.47 -4.60 1.99
C TYR A 88 -10.38 -6.12 1.84
N PRO A 89 -11.32 -6.74 1.12
CA PRO A 89 -11.32 -8.21 1.00
C PRO A 89 -10.14 -8.78 0.21
N GLY A 90 -9.48 -7.96 -0.61
CA GLY A 90 -8.33 -8.40 -1.37
C GLY A 90 -7.69 -7.25 -2.12
N PHE A 91 -6.63 -7.57 -2.85
CA PHE A 91 -5.84 -6.57 -3.57
C PHE A 91 -6.69 -5.79 -4.59
N SER A 92 -7.54 -6.49 -5.35
CA SER A 92 -8.36 -5.83 -6.38
C SER A 92 -9.27 -4.76 -5.79
N ALA A 93 -9.91 -5.06 -4.65
CA ALA A 93 -10.79 -4.10 -4.00
C ALA A 93 -10.02 -2.87 -3.53
N TRP A 94 -8.84 -3.07 -2.94
CA TRP A 94 -7.98 -1.96 -2.53
C TRP A 94 -7.50 -1.16 -3.73
N PHE A 95 -7.05 -1.85 -4.78
CA PHE A 95 -6.51 -1.19 -5.96
C PHE A 95 -7.57 -0.32 -6.65
N ASP A 96 -8.80 -0.82 -6.73
CA ASP A 96 -9.92 -0.04 -7.27
C ASP A 96 -10.16 1.22 -6.46
N ALA A 97 -10.09 1.12 -5.13
CA ALA A 97 -10.23 2.28 -4.26
C ALA A 97 -9.08 3.27 -4.46
N ALA A 98 -7.85 2.76 -4.64
CA ALA A 98 -6.69 3.61 -4.89
C ALA A 98 -6.81 4.35 -6.22
N LEU A 99 -7.30 3.67 -7.25
CA LEU A 99 -7.55 4.30 -8.54
C LEU A 99 -8.62 5.39 -8.44
N ALA A 100 -9.68 5.13 -7.69
CA ALA A 100 -10.73 6.13 -7.46
C ALA A 100 -10.18 7.37 -6.77
N ASP A 101 -9.33 7.19 -5.76
CA ASP A 101 -8.66 8.30 -5.09
C ASP A 101 -7.78 9.10 -6.06
N SER A 102 -7.05 8.41 -6.89
CA SER A 102 -6.18 9.01 -7.89
C SER A 102 -6.98 9.91 -8.86
N GLN A 103 -8.16 9.46 -9.23
CA GLN A 103 -9.00 10.20 -10.18
C GLN A 103 -9.67 11.42 -9.57
N LYS A 104 -9.79 11.47 -8.26
CA LYS A 104 -10.38 12.63 -7.59
C LYS A 104 -9.43 13.81 -7.51
N GLY A 105 -8.13 13.51 -7.52
CA GLY A 105 -7.11 14.54 -7.44
C GLY A 105 -6.87 15.18 -8.78
#